data_347136d2e24a0286dfb9bb618e691a75
#
_entry.id   347136d2e24a0286dfb9bb618e691a75
#
_cell.length_a   1.000
_cell.length_b   1.000
_cell.length_c   1.000
_cell.angle_alpha   90.00
_cell.angle_beta   90.00
_cell.angle_gamma   90.00
#
_symmetry.space_group_name_H-M   'P 1'
#
loop_
_entity.id
_entity.type
_entity.pdbx_description
1 polymer ?
#
loop_
_entity_poly.entity_id
_entity_poly.type
_entity_poly.pdbx_seq_one_letter_code
_entity_poly.pdbx_strand_id
1 'polypeptide(L)'
;MKNRILNKLAVATFSIFSLVAIAACESHTHNPNNGLQDNDSERPYVLATQGTFTGSTTNALVTASDLNSGVVSMTNGLVNDGATYWVFWGDKYLYGLTYNQGNAGTTRSYVMNSDYSLSARPAEYAVRRFTTYGIYDKYIMTFSTGDGPAEWADDKGYLPKSILISYLDVEAETYTTNDTLEEQYLSENFLGNGEFVTLAGIEEVDGKIFSAAVPMGLSQYGVNTEGGKWVKSGNEDLVKKEASGSGSGAYKEGELQWTQYPDECWVAIFDDHTLSSKRLIRTDKISYACGRNKSQYYQMIWKDESGDIYVFSPSYAKSMADARQQTTLPAGVVRIKAGTEVFDPNYYVNIEALANGHSFLRTWYVGGNKFLMLMYDIPLAPSTTMTASRLAIFDTESTTLTSVTGLPAAETISGFGNDPYSENGKCYIAVTLTNDYPAIYAIDTNTAVATKGLTVEATQIKGIGRLNPIN
;
A
#
# COMPACT_ATOMS: atom_id res chain seq x y z
N MET A 1 -54.25 66.87 20.50
CA MET A 1 -54.87 67.01 19.14
C MET A 1 -53.90 66.50 18.07
N LYS A 2 -54.42 65.56 17.30
CA LYS A 2 -54.03 65.22 15.91
C LYS A 2 -52.59 64.73 15.64
N ASN A 3 -52.44 63.44 15.48
CA ASN A 3 -52.53 62.66 14.22
C ASN A 3 -51.23 62.58 13.39
N ARG A 4 -50.64 61.38 13.36
CA ARG A 4 -50.37 60.52 12.20
C ARG A 4 -49.29 61.04 11.26
N ILE A 5 -48.34 60.25 10.82
CA ILE A 5 -48.43 59.04 9.96
C ILE A 5 -47.12 58.27 10.01
N LEU A 6 -47.21 56.95 10.06
CA LEU A 6 -46.14 56.01 9.77
C LEU A 6 -45.60 56.16 8.35
N ASN A 7 -44.28 56.05 8.19
CA ASN A 7 -43.72 55.51 6.95
C ASN A 7 -42.61 54.51 7.28
N LYS A 8 -42.84 53.30 6.92
CA LYS A 8 -41.90 52.19 6.94
C LYS A 8 -40.85 52.41 5.85
N LEU A 9 -39.60 52.51 6.22
CA LEU A 9 -38.48 52.33 5.28
C LEU A 9 -37.91 50.94 5.52
N ALA A 10 -38.11 50.07 4.54
CA ALA A 10 -37.47 48.77 4.49
C ALA A 10 -36.01 48.96 4.06
N VAL A 11 -35.10 48.65 4.94
CA VAL A 11 -33.66 48.54 4.61
C VAL A 11 -33.44 47.13 4.10
N ALA A 12 -33.23 47.01 2.79
CA ALA A 12 -32.78 45.78 2.14
C ALA A 12 -31.28 45.64 2.41
N THR A 13 -30.91 44.77 3.34
CA THR A 13 -29.52 44.30 3.51
C THR A 13 -29.18 43.35 2.38
N PHE A 14 -28.40 43.84 1.43
CA PHE A 14 -27.72 42.99 0.47
C PHE A 14 -26.56 42.25 1.18
N SER A 15 -26.78 41.01 1.48
CA SER A 15 -25.70 40.08 1.86
C SER A 15 -24.94 39.68 0.59
N ILE A 16 -23.74 40.24 0.42
CA ILE A 16 -22.80 39.78 -0.57
C ILE A 16 -22.24 38.45 -0.05
N PHE A 17 -22.75 37.34 -0.57
CA PHE A 17 -22.07 36.05 -0.47
C PHE A 17 -20.87 36.09 -1.41
N SER A 18 -19.68 36.32 -0.85
CA SER A 18 -18.43 35.99 -1.52
C SER A 18 -18.36 34.47 -1.63
N LEU A 19 -18.61 33.94 -2.81
CA LEU A 19 -18.20 32.59 -3.19
C LEU A 19 -16.67 32.56 -3.15
N VAL A 20 -16.11 32.07 -2.07
CA VAL A 20 -14.75 31.55 -2.08
C VAL A 20 -14.85 30.23 -2.85
N ALA A 21 -14.42 30.23 -4.08
CA ALA A 21 -14.14 28.99 -4.80
C ALA A 21 -12.96 28.33 -4.06
N ILE A 22 -13.29 27.40 -3.18
CA ILE A 22 -12.32 26.41 -2.69
C ILE A 22 -12.03 25.55 -3.91
N ALA A 23 -10.90 25.78 -4.58
CA ALA A 23 -10.33 24.79 -5.47
C ALA A 23 -10.01 23.58 -4.58
N ALA A 24 -10.88 22.60 -4.57
CA ALA A 24 -10.58 21.29 -4.03
C ALA A 24 -9.43 20.74 -4.89
N CYS A 25 -8.23 20.71 -4.32
CA CYS A 25 -7.15 19.92 -4.84
C CYS A 25 -7.61 18.46 -4.71
N GLU A 26 -8.01 17.85 -5.82
CA GLU A 26 -8.30 16.42 -5.87
C GLU A 26 -6.99 15.69 -5.56
N SER A 27 -6.88 15.17 -4.35
CA SER A 27 -5.78 14.30 -3.99
C SER A 27 -5.94 12.99 -4.73
N HIS A 28 -5.10 12.76 -5.74
CA HIS A 28 -5.00 11.48 -6.45
C HIS A 28 -4.37 10.43 -5.54
N THR A 29 -5.14 9.97 -4.58
CA THR A 29 -4.72 8.82 -3.77
C THR A 29 -4.97 7.54 -4.54
N HIS A 30 -4.26 6.51 -4.20
CA HIS A 30 -4.42 5.12 -4.62
C HIS A 30 -5.80 4.55 -4.18
N ASN A 31 -6.83 5.36 -4.32
CA ASN A 31 -8.21 5.02 -4.02
C ASN A 31 -8.95 4.84 -5.35
N PRO A 32 -9.41 3.63 -5.68
CA PRO A 32 -10.19 3.37 -6.89
C PRO A 32 -11.55 4.09 -6.94
N ASN A 33 -11.92 4.85 -5.91
CA ASN A 33 -13.24 5.44 -5.76
C ASN A 33 -13.24 6.97 -5.76
N ASN A 34 -12.79 7.62 -6.85
CA ASN A 34 -13.23 8.99 -7.07
C ASN A 34 -14.62 8.97 -7.70
N GLY A 35 -15.63 9.30 -6.90
CA GLY A 35 -17.01 9.39 -7.36
C GLY A 35 -17.20 10.51 -8.38
N LEU A 36 -17.03 10.18 -9.65
CA LEU A 36 -17.55 10.96 -10.76
C LEU A 36 -18.91 10.38 -11.16
N GLN A 37 -19.99 11.10 -10.84
CA GLN A 37 -21.27 10.92 -11.51
C GLN A 37 -21.12 11.47 -12.94
N ASP A 38 -21.08 10.60 -13.94
CA ASP A 38 -21.90 10.64 -15.16
C ASP A 38 -21.35 9.69 -16.24
N ASN A 39 -22.23 8.85 -16.79
CA ASN A 39 -22.02 7.94 -17.92
C ASN A 39 -20.99 6.81 -17.74
N ASP A 40 -20.78 6.33 -16.55
CA ASP A 40 -19.81 5.27 -16.20
C ASP A 40 -20.15 3.90 -16.81
N SER A 41 -21.40 3.70 -17.26
CA SER A 41 -21.88 2.43 -17.79
C SER A 41 -21.32 2.04 -19.16
N GLU A 42 -20.73 2.97 -19.90
CA GLU A 42 -20.20 2.73 -21.25
C GLU A 42 -18.68 2.54 -21.30
N ARG A 43 -17.96 2.94 -20.24
CA ARG A 43 -16.49 2.80 -20.21
C ARG A 43 -16.08 1.39 -19.84
N PRO A 44 -15.23 0.73 -20.66
CA PRO A 44 -14.76 -0.59 -20.32
C PRO A 44 -13.79 -0.56 -19.14
N TYR A 45 -13.73 -1.68 -18.41
CA TYR A 45 -12.68 -1.97 -17.46
C TYR A 45 -11.39 -2.35 -18.21
N VAL A 46 -10.26 -2.11 -17.58
CA VAL A 46 -8.94 -2.52 -18.05
C VAL A 46 -8.42 -3.61 -17.12
N LEU A 47 -8.04 -4.75 -17.70
CA LEU A 47 -7.48 -5.89 -17.00
C LEU A 47 -6.04 -6.13 -17.46
N ALA A 48 -5.11 -6.16 -16.53
CA ALA A 48 -3.76 -6.64 -16.81
C ALA A 48 -3.73 -8.16 -16.60
N THR A 49 -3.38 -8.89 -17.65
CA THR A 49 -3.44 -10.36 -17.69
C THR A 49 -2.10 -10.99 -18.02
N GLN A 50 -1.89 -12.21 -17.54
CA GLN A 50 -0.74 -13.03 -17.89
C GLN A 50 -1.21 -14.43 -18.26
N GLY A 51 -0.75 -14.93 -19.40
CA GLY A 51 -0.97 -16.29 -19.85
C GLY A 51 0.34 -17.04 -19.99
N THR A 52 0.40 -18.27 -19.48
CA THR A 52 1.53 -19.18 -19.70
C THR A 52 1.02 -20.39 -20.48
N PHE A 53 1.40 -20.46 -21.74
CA PHE A 53 0.98 -21.51 -22.66
C PHE A 53 2.22 -22.22 -23.23
N THR A 54 2.26 -23.55 -23.15
CA THR A 54 3.38 -24.36 -23.67
C THR A 54 4.78 -23.88 -23.26
N GLY A 55 4.91 -23.35 -22.03
CA GLY A 55 6.18 -22.87 -21.46
C GLY A 55 6.56 -21.42 -21.82
N SER A 56 5.77 -20.74 -22.64
CA SER A 56 5.96 -19.32 -22.96
C SER A 56 4.97 -18.46 -22.18
N THR A 57 5.44 -17.36 -21.60
CA THR A 57 4.61 -16.39 -20.87
C THR A 57 4.35 -15.19 -21.78
N THR A 58 3.08 -14.81 -21.88
CA THR A 58 2.62 -13.60 -22.59
C THR A 58 1.81 -12.74 -21.62
N ASN A 59 1.98 -11.43 -21.70
CA ASN A 59 1.22 -10.47 -20.93
C ASN A 59 0.41 -9.60 -21.89
N ALA A 60 -0.82 -9.27 -21.49
CA ALA A 60 -1.68 -8.39 -22.27
C ALA A 60 -2.58 -7.53 -21.38
N LEU A 61 -2.85 -6.32 -21.84
CA LEU A 61 -3.93 -5.49 -21.31
C LEU A 61 -5.17 -5.75 -22.16
N VAL A 62 -6.26 -6.13 -21.54
CA VAL A 62 -7.54 -6.36 -22.20
C VAL A 62 -8.62 -5.47 -21.63
N THR A 63 -9.64 -5.15 -22.43
CA THR A 63 -10.82 -4.42 -22.00
C THR A 63 -11.99 -5.36 -21.77
N ALA A 64 -12.85 -5.04 -20.81
CA ALA A 64 -14.09 -5.75 -20.53
C ALA A 64 -15.21 -4.75 -20.24
N SER A 65 -16.39 -4.97 -20.78
CA SER A 65 -17.54 -4.09 -20.55
C SER A 65 -18.23 -4.32 -19.20
N ASP A 66 -18.04 -5.51 -18.61
CA ASP A 66 -18.64 -5.88 -17.33
C ASP A 66 -17.70 -6.78 -16.53
N LEU A 67 -17.64 -6.59 -15.22
CA LEU A 67 -16.90 -7.47 -14.30
C LEU A 67 -17.79 -8.51 -13.61
N ASN A 68 -19.12 -8.39 -13.75
CA ASN A 68 -20.08 -9.24 -13.04
C ASN A 68 -20.45 -10.51 -13.82
N SER A 69 -20.10 -10.62 -15.10
CA SER A 69 -20.44 -11.76 -15.94
C SER A 69 -19.58 -11.89 -17.18
N GLY A 70 -19.68 -13.02 -17.86
CA GLY A 70 -19.08 -13.26 -19.19
C GLY A 70 -17.71 -13.91 -19.15
N VAL A 71 -17.08 -13.90 -20.33
CA VAL A 71 -15.73 -14.44 -20.56
C VAL A 71 -14.98 -13.49 -21.49
N VAL A 72 -13.74 -13.18 -21.14
CA VAL A 72 -12.84 -12.42 -22.01
C VAL A 72 -11.54 -13.20 -22.24
N SER A 73 -11.04 -13.14 -23.48
CA SER A 73 -9.77 -13.75 -23.83
C SER A 73 -8.66 -12.70 -23.92
N MET A 74 -7.47 -13.03 -23.44
CA MET A 74 -6.30 -12.17 -23.58
C MET A 74 -5.77 -12.07 -25.01
N THR A 75 -6.25 -12.88 -25.95
CA THR A 75 -5.72 -12.96 -27.33
C THR A 75 -5.94 -11.69 -28.14
N ASN A 76 -6.93 -10.87 -27.78
CA ASN A 76 -7.23 -9.60 -28.44
C ASN A 76 -6.70 -8.38 -27.66
N GLY A 77 -5.89 -8.60 -26.64
CA GLY A 77 -5.34 -7.55 -25.79
C GLY A 77 -4.10 -6.89 -26.39
N LEU A 78 -3.77 -5.73 -25.83
CA LEU A 78 -2.50 -5.06 -26.09
C LEU A 78 -1.37 -5.84 -25.42
N VAL A 79 -0.53 -6.50 -26.20
CA VAL A 79 0.64 -7.24 -25.70
C VAL A 79 1.63 -6.27 -25.06
N ASN A 80 2.21 -6.67 -23.92
CA ASN A 80 3.16 -5.88 -23.17
C ASN A 80 4.23 -6.75 -22.51
N ASP A 81 5.25 -6.11 -21.90
CA ASP A 81 6.37 -6.80 -21.26
C ASP A 81 5.96 -7.42 -19.89
N GLY A 82 4.77 -7.13 -19.42
CA GLY A 82 4.29 -7.49 -18.09
C GLY A 82 4.80 -6.52 -17.02
N ALA A 83 4.19 -6.62 -15.85
CA ALA A 83 4.60 -5.87 -14.68
C ALA A 83 4.30 -6.68 -13.41
N THR A 84 4.97 -6.30 -12.32
CA THR A 84 4.70 -6.87 -11.00
C THR A 84 3.50 -6.19 -10.35
N TYR A 85 3.42 -4.85 -10.48
CA TYR A 85 2.34 -4.03 -9.95
C TYR A 85 1.76 -3.14 -11.02
N TRP A 86 0.45 -2.96 -11.00
CA TRP A 86 -0.29 -2.12 -11.92
C TRP A 86 -0.90 -0.94 -11.16
N VAL A 87 -0.46 0.27 -11.49
CA VAL A 87 -0.86 1.49 -10.78
C VAL A 87 -1.71 2.35 -11.71
N PHE A 88 -2.95 2.55 -11.35
CA PHE A 88 -3.84 3.51 -12.00
C PHE A 88 -3.61 4.88 -11.37
N TRP A 89 -3.12 5.83 -12.14
CA TRP A 89 -3.03 7.22 -11.72
C TRP A 89 -4.32 7.93 -12.10
N GLY A 90 -5.21 8.05 -11.12
CA GLY A 90 -6.59 8.40 -11.38
C GLY A 90 -7.22 7.45 -12.41
N ASP A 91 -8.03 8.01 -13.28
CA ASP A 91 -8.62 7.32 -14.42
C ASP A 91 -7.93 7.66 -15.76
N LYS A 92 -6.72 8.24 -15.73
CA LYS A 92 -6.05 8.79 -16.91
C LYS A 92 -4.92 7.90 -17.43
N TYR A 93 -4.09 7.36 -16.54
CA TYR A 93 -2.91 6.58 -16.91
C TYR A 93 -2.83 5.27 -16.13
N LEU A 94 -2.36 4.23 -16.83
CA LEU A 94 -2.01 2.96 -16.21
C LEU A 94 -0.51 2.74 -16.31
N TYR A 95 0.15 2.51 -15.19
CA TYR A 95 1.58 2.21 -15.12
C TYR A 95 1.83 0.77 -14.70
N GLY A 96 2.71 0.09 -15.43
CA GLY A 96 3.20 -1.23 -15.07
C GLY A 96 4.58 -1.13 -14.42
N LEU A 97 4.66 -1.26 -13.09
CA LEU A 97 5.91 -1.25 -12.33
C LEU A 97 6.49 -2.65 -12.25
N THR A 98 7.74 -2.84 -12.65
CA THR A 98 8.42 -4.13 -12.59
C THR A 98 9.40 -4.17 -11.42
N TYR A 99 9.15 -5.09 -10.47
CA TYR A 99 10.12 -5.45 -9.44
C TYR A 99 11.09 -6.51 -9.96
N ASN A 100 12.37 -6.14 -10.07
CA ASN A 100 13.41 -6.97 -10.66
C ASN A 100 14.50 -7.38 -9.65
N GLN A 101 14.10 -7.98 -8.53
CA GLN A 101 14.95 -8.66 -7.53
C GLN A 101 16.30 -7.96 -7.20
N GLY A 102 16.31 -6.64 -7.06
CA GLY A 102 17.50 -5.87 -6.71
C GLY A 102 18.08 -5.03 -7.87
N ASN A 103 17.64 -5.29 -9.10
CA ASN A 103 18.01 -4.49 -10.27
C ASN A 103 16.89 -3.50 -10.63
N ALA A 104 17.19 -2.54 -11.52
CA ALA A 104 16.16 -1.71 -12.11
C ALA A 104 15.20 -2.57 -12.94
N GLY A 105 13.90 -2.26 -12.87
CA GLY A 105 12.85 -2.90 -13.65
C GLY A 105 12.30 -1.95 -14.70
N THR A 106 11.98 -2.47 -15.87
CA THR A 106 11.32 -1.70 -16.93
C THR A 106 9.90 -1.34 -16.51
N THR A 107 9.57 -0.06 -16.60
CA THR A 107 8.24 0.50 -16.35
C THR A 107 7.74 1.19 -17.61
N ARG A 108 6.51 0.93 -17.98
CA ARG A 108 5.80 1.56 -19.09
C ARG A 108 4.45 2.08 -18.62
N SER A 109 3.88 3.01 -19.39
CA SER A 109 2.54 3.51 -19.14
C SER A 109 1.64 3.37 -20.36
N TYR A 110 0.34 3.37 -20.09
CA TYR A 110 -0.71 3.07 -21.05
C TYR A 110 -1.86 4.05 -20.88
N VAL A 111 -2.57 4.26 -21.97
CA VAL A 111 -3.75 5.12 -22.06
C VAL A 111 -4.86 4.43 -22.82
N MET A 112 -6.08 4.89 -22.61
CA MET A 112 -7.24 4.51 -23.41
C MET A 112 -7.47 5.56 -24.49
N ASN A 113 -7.63 5.09 -25.73
CA ASN A 113 -7.95 5.93 -26.87
C ASN A 113 -9.45 6.22 -26.95
N SER A 114 -9.85 7.17 -27.78
CA SER A 114 -11.27 7.56 -27.96
C SER A 114 -12.19 6.43 -28.49
N ASP A 115 -11.62 5.41 -29.12
CA ASP A 115 -12.32 4.20 -29.57
C ASP A 115 -12.30 3.06 -28.53
N TYR A 116 -11.91 3.37 -27.27
CA TYR A 116 -11.73 2.42 -26.17
C TYR A 116 -10.62 1.36 -26.37
N SER A 117 -9.82 1.47 -27.41
CA SER A 117 -8.60 0.67 -27.52
C SER A 117 -7.52 1.17 -26.56
N LEU A 118 -6.55 0.32 -26.21
CA LEU A 118 -5.43 0.67 -25.36
C LEU A 118 -4.17 0.88 -26.20
N SER A 119 -3.35 1.87 -25.81
CA SER A 119 -2.03 2.06 -26.39
C SER A 119 -0.98 2.37 -25.34
N ALA A 120 0.26 1.97 -25.62
CA ALA A 120 1.41 2.34 -24.79
C ALA A 120 1.80 3.79 -25.08
N ARG A 121 2.14 4.55 -24.02
CA ARG A 121 2.83 5.83 -24.14
C ARG A 121 4.29 5.56 -24.54
N PRO A 122 4.96 6.51 -25.24
CA PRO A 122 6.29 6.26 -25.81
C PRO A 122 7.40 6.06 -24.78
N ALA A 123 7.29 6.67 -23.61
CA ALA A 123 8.33 6.66 -22.61
C ALA A 123 8.48 5.30 -21.92
N GLU A 124 9.73 4.94 -21.64
CA GLU A 124 10.13 3.75 -20.89
C GLU A 124 11.10 4.18 -19.78
N TYR A 125 10.93 3.61 -18.58
CA TYR A 125 11.70 4.01 -17.42
C TYR A 125 12.38 2.78 -16.81
N ALA A 126 13.66 2.92 -16.46
CA ALA A 126 14.41 1.92 -15.68
C ALA A 126 14.25 2.28 -14.19
N VAL A 127 13.08 1.96 -13.61
CA VAL A 127 12.79 2.26 -12.20
C VAL A 127 13.66 1.39 -11.31
N ARG A 128 14.43 2.04 -10.41
CA ARG A 128 15.29 1.31 -9.46
C ARG A 128 14.47 0.37 -8.57
N ARG A 129 15.14 -0.61 -7.97
CA ARG A 129 14.50 -1.51 -6.99
C ARG A 129 13.74 -0.71 -5.93
N PHE A 130 12.54 -1.16 -5.61
CA PHE A 130 11.69 -0.56 -4.59
C PHE A 130 11.10 -1.60 -3.65
N THR A 131 10.66 -1.18 -2.48
CA THR A 131 9.98 -2.02 -1.47
C THR A 131 8.56 -1.57 -1.23
N THR A 132 8.22 -0.33 -1.55
CA THR A 132 6.87 0.20 -1.54
C THR A 132 6.72 1.26 -2.63
N TYR A 133 5.50 1.54 -3.01
CA TYR A 133 5.13 2.59 -3.96
C TYR A 133 3.84 3.26 -3.52
N GLY A 134 3.57 4.43 -4.06
CA GLY A 134 2.33 5.18 -3.86
C GLY A 134 2.26 6.40 -4.76
N ILE A 135 1.18 7.13 -4.65
CA ILE A 135 0.94 8.34 -5.43
C ILE A 135 1.09 9.56 -4.51
N TYR A 136 1.80 10.57 -5.00
CA TYR A 136 1.87 11.88 -4.41
C TYR A 136 1.72 12.91 -5.53
N ASP A 137 0.59 13.62 -5.54
CA ASP A 137 0.24 14.57 -6.58
C ASP A 137 0.43 13.93 -7.99
N LYS A 138 1.24 14.51 -8.84
CA LYS A 138 1.59 13.99 -10.17
C LYS A 138 2.66 12.91 -10.19
N TYR A 139 3.18 12.51 -9.04
CA TYR A 139 4.24 11.50 -8.96
C TYR A 139 3.71 10.12 -8.59
N ILE A 140 4.16 9.11 -9.31
CA ILE A 140 4.24 7.76 -8.75
C ILE A 140 5.61 7.68 -8.07
N MET A 141 5.60 7.58 -6.75
CA MET A 141 6.81 7.48 -5.93
C MET A 141 7.10 6.03 -5.57
N THR A 142 8.36 5.68 -5.50
CA THR A 142 8.80 4.40 -4.96
C THR A 142 9.86 4.61 -3.89
N PHE A 143 9.78 3.83 -2.80
CA PHE A 143 10.80 3.83 -1.75
C PHE A 143 11.53 2.50 -1.69
N SER A 144 12.81 2.56 -1.32
CA SER A 144 13.59 1.42 -0.85
C SER A 144 14.62 1.88 0.18
N THR A 145 15.26 0.91 0.83
CA THR A 145 16.37 1.18 1.74
C THR A 145 17.65 0.65 1.10
N GLY A 146 18.68 1.46 1.10
CA GLY A 146 20.02 1.15 0.58
C GLY A 146 21.13 1.66 1.51
N ASP A 147 22.37 1.48 1.09
CA ASP A 147 23.51 2.06 1.79
C ASP A 147 23.60 3.56 1.48
N GLY A 148 23.99 4.37 2.45
CA GLY A 148 24.26 5.79 2.32
C GLY A 148 25.56 6.05 1.54
N PRO A 149 25.91 7.34 1.34
CA PRO A 149 27.11 7.72 0.60
C PRO A 149 28.39 7.31 1.33
N ALA A 150 29.47 7.11 0.56
CA ALA A 150 30.74 6.58 1.08
C ALA A 150 31.39 7.49 2.12
N GLU A 151 31.18 8.79 2.05
CA GLU A 151 31.68 9.78 3.00
C GLU A 151 31.07 9.68 4.40
N TRP A 152 29.98 8.92 4.55
CA TRP A 152 29.32 8.66 5.85
C TRP A 152 29.76 7.34 6.49
N ALA A 153 30.78 6.69 5.92
CA ALA A 153 31.33 5.46 6.47
C ALA A 153 31.88 5.67 7.88
N ASP A 154 31.68 4.67 8.75
CA ASP A 154 32.36 4.61 10.04
C ASP A 154 33.85 4.22 9.89
N ASP A 155 34.56 4.17 11.01
CA ASP A 155 35.99 3.82 11.05
C ASP A 155 36.30 2.40 10.51
N LYS A 156 35.30 1.56 10.38
CA LYS A 156 35.39 0.19 9.82
C LYS A 156 34.96 0.12 8.37
N GLY A 157 34.50 1.24 7.80
CA GLY A 157 34.00 1.33 6.43
C GLY A 157 32.54 0.89 6.26
N TYR A 158 31.78 0.71 7.33
CA TYR A 158 30.35 0.44 7.26
C TYR A 158 29.58 1.71 6.95
N LEU A 159 28.60 1.60 6.06
CA LEU A 159 27.74 2.70 5.63
C LEU A 159 26.42 2.72 6.40
N PRO A 160 25.96 3.91 6.84
CA PRO A 160 24.60 4.02 7.39
C PRO A 160 23.56 3.75 6.31
N LYS A 161 22.37 3.31 6.70
CA LYS A 161 21.26 3.07 5.79
C LYS A 161 20.54 4.38 5.43
N SER A 162 20.10 4.46 4.18
CA SER A 162 19.39 5.61 3.62
C SER A 162 18.12 5.18 2.88
N ILE A 163 17.14 6.08 2.80
CA ILE A 163 15.93 5.95 2.00
C ILE A 163 16.26 6.36 0.57
N LEU A 164 16.06 5.44 -0.36
CA LEU A 164 16.20 5.67 -1.79
C LEU A 164 14.82 5.92 -2.40
N ILE A 165 14.68 7.04 -3.10
CA ILE A 165 13.39 7.47 -3.68
C ILE A 165 13.50 7.53 -5.20
N SER A 166 12.45 7.10 -5.88
CA SER A 166 12.24 7.40 -7.29
C SER A 166 10.97 8.21 -7.46
N TYR A 167 11.01 9.14 -8.37
CA TYR A 167 9.90 9.99 -8.77
C TYR A 167 9.61 9.78 -10.25
N LEU A 168 8.45 9.27 -10.57
CA LEU A 168 7.96 9.17 -11.92
C LEU A 168 6.86 10.21 -12.10
N ASP A 169 7.18 11.32 -12.77
CA ASP A 169 6.24 12.39 -13.11
C ASP A 169 5.35 11.91 -14.25
N VAL A 170 4.09 11.67 -13.96
CA VAL A 170 3.14 11.08 -14.92
C VAL A 170 2.71 12.07 -16.00
N GLU A 171 2.82 13.36 -15.75
CA GLU A 171 2.46 14.42 -16.70
C GLU A 171 3.62 14.77 -17.62
N ALA A 172 4.80 15.00 -17.05
CA ALA A 172 6.01 15.33 -17.81
C ALA A 172 6.68 14.12 -18.47
N GLU A 173 6.24 12.89 -18.16
CA GLU A 173 6.87 11.65 -18.61
C GLU A 173 8.38 11.59 -18.29
N THR A 174 8.75 11.99 -17.08
CA THR A 174 10.14 11.97 -16.62
C THR A 174 10.33 11.07 -15.41
N TYR A 175 11.55 10.57 -15.26
CA TYR A 175 11.97 9.74 -14.13
C TYR A 175 13.20 10.36 -13.48
N THR A 176 13.14 10.58 -12.19
CA THR A 176 14.26 11.11 -11.39
C THR A 176 14.40 10.32 -10.09
N THR A 177 15.51 10.50 -9.41
CA THR A 177 15.83 9.84 -8.14
C THR A 177 16.51 10.83 -7.20
N ASN A 178 16.48 10.52 -5.88
CA ASN A 178 17.27 11.27 -4.91
C ASN A 178 18.73 10.79 -4.91
N ASP A 179 19.47 11.07 -6.01
CA ASP A 179 20.85 10.58 -6.19
C ASP A 179 21.84 11.27 -5.25
N THR A 180 21.58 12.52 -4.85
CA THR A 180 22.30 13.19 -3.77
C THR A 180 21.59 12.86 -2.47
N LEU A 181 22.22 11.99 -1.64
CA LEU A 181 21.68 11.62 -0.35
C LEU A 181 22.12 12.63 0.69
N GLU A 182 21.14 13.31 1.27
CA GLU A 182 21.29 14.26 2.37
C GLU A 182 20.82 13.62 3.69
N GLU A 183 21.08 14.24 4.83
CA GLU A 183 20.71 13.74 6.16
C GLU A 183 19.21 13.43 6.30
N GLN A 184 18.34 14.16 5.60
CA GLN A 184 16.89 13.91 5.63
C GLN A 184 16.51 12.53 5.08
N TYR A 185 17.37 11.91 4.26
CA TYR A 185 17.16 10.57 3.70
C TYR A 185 17.79 9.46 4.56
N LEU A 186 18.42 9.78 5.69
CA LEU A 186 18.94 8.75 6.58
C LEU A 186 17.80 7.90 7.15
N SER A 187 17.87 6.59 6.94
CA SER A 187 17.04 5.60 7.62
C SER A 187 17.74 4.98 8.82
N GLU A 188 19.05 5.16 8.97
CA GLU A 188 19.83 4.73 10.12
C GLU A 188 19.43 5.54 11.36
N ASN A 189 19.30 4.88 12.51
CA ASN A 189 18.86 5.49 13.77
C ASN A 189 17.60 6.36 13.61
N PHE A 190 16.71 5.95 12.72
CA PHE A 190 15.56 6.75 12.28
C PHE A 190 14.59 7.04 13.42
N LEU A 191 14.41 6.07 14.32
CA LEU A 191 13.51 6.13 15.47
C LEU A 191 14.20 6.63 16.74
N GLY A 192 15.50 6.95 16.69
CA GLY A 192 16.30 7.38 17.84
C GLY A 192 16.69 6.25 18.80
N ASN A 193 16.53 4.99 18.38
CA ASN A 193 16.87 3.79 19.14
C ASN A 193 17.98 2.95 18.51
N GLY A 194 18.68 3.51 17.51
CA GLY A 194 19.77 2.89 16.76
C GLY A 194 19.32 2.08 15.56
N GLU A 195 18.07 1.64 15.52
CA GLU A 195 17.60 0.80 14.42
C GLU A 195 17.37 1.62 13.14
N PHE A 196 17.68 1.00 12.00
CA PHE A 196 17.28 1.55 10.73
C PHE A 196 15.85 1.10 10.40
N VAL A 197 15.17 1.87 9.56
CA VAL A 197 13.81 1.56 9.13
C VAL A 197 13.74 1.32 7.64
N THR A 198 12.65 0.69 7.22
CA THR A 198 12.14 0.79 5.88
C THR A 198 10.76 1.44 5.93
N LEU A 199 10.48 2.30 4.97
CA LEU A 199 9.16 2.92 4.85
C LEU A 199 8.23 1.97 4.11
N ALA A 200 6.98 1.86 4.55
CA ALA A 200 5.97 0.97 3.99
C ALA A 200 4.63 1.70 3.83
N GLY A 201 4.19 1.81 2.57
CA GLY A 201 3.05 2.63 2.17
C GLY A 201 3.43 4.10 2.01
N ILE A 202 2.73 4.76 1.12
CA ILE A 202 2.83 6.20 0.85
C ILE A 202 1.41 6.70 0.76
N GLU A 203 0.94 7.38 1.81
CA GLU A 203 -0.38 8.00 1.85
C GLU A 203 -0.23 9.51 1.86
N GLU A 204 -0.73 10.16 0.82
CA GLU A 204 -0.80 11.62 0.77
C GLU A 204 -2.06 12.13 1.47
N VAL A 205 -1.89 13.02 2.43
CA VAL A 205 -2.97 13.73 3.10
C VAL A 205 -2.58 15.20 3.26
N ASP A 206 -3.34 16.09 2.66
CA ASP A 206 -3.11 17.55 2.71
C ASP A 206 -1.68 17.96 2.33
N GLY A 207 -1.13 17.33 1.29
CA GLY A 207 0.22 17.57 0.78
C GLY A 207 1.34 16.97 1.65
N LYS A 208 1.01 16.23 2.70
CA LYS A 208 1.97 15.51 3.55
C LYS A 208 1.99 14.03 3.19
N ILE A 209 3.14 13.39 3.43
CA ILE A 209 3.27 11.94 3.32
C ILE A 209 3.17 11.31 4.70
N PHE A 210 2.31 10.33 4.85
CA PHE A 210 2.25 9.41 5.98
C PHE A 210 2.76 8.04 5.51
N SER A 211 3.72 7.47 6.23
CA SER A 211 4.29 6.16 5.91
C SER A 211 4.58 5.37 7.18
N ALA A 212 4.28 4.08 7.18
CA ALA A 212 4.69 3.23 8.29
C ALA A 212 6.21 3.12 8.32
N ALA A 213 6.81 3.45 9.47
CA ALA A 213 8.26 3.30 9.69
C ALA A 213 8.51 1.93 10.34
N VAL A 214 8.86 0.95 9.51
CA VAL A 214 9.06 -0.44 9.95
C VAL A 214 10.49 -0.63 10.45
N PRO A 215 10.68 -0.95 11.75
CA PRO A 215 12.03 -1.16 12.29
C PRO A 215 12.62 -2.46 11.76
N MET A 216 13.91 -2.42 11.39
CA MET A 216 14.59 -3.49 10.70
C MET A 216 15.72 -4.15 11.52
N GLY A 217 15.93 -3.69 12.75
CA GLY A 217 17.07 -4.03 13.58
C GLY A 217 18.27 -3.11 13.33
N LEU A 218 19.44 -3.54 13.72
CA LEU A 218 20.67 -2.76 13.56
C LEU A 218 21.47 -3.22 12.34
N SER A 219 21.84 -2.26 11.50
CA SER A 219 22.82 -2.47 10.43
C SER A 219 24.22 -2.72 11.03
N GLN A 220 25.19 -3.08 10.20
CA GLN A 220 26.61 -3.14 10.64
C GLN A 220 27.07 -1.79 11.22
N TYR A 221 26.66 -0.68 10.61
CA TYR A 221 26.94 0.67 11.11
C TYR A 221 26.29 0.89 12.48
N GLY A 222 24.99 0.59 12.63
CA GLY A 222 24.25 0.77 13.89
C GLY A 222 24.79 -0.07 15.03
N VAL A 223 25.19 -1.33 14.76
CA VAL A 223 25.84 -2.20 15.77
C VAL A 223 27.17 -1.62 16.25
N ASN A 224 27.93 -0.93 15.38
CA ASN A 224 29.25 -0.40 15.72
C ASN A 224 29.22 1.02 16.31
N THR A 225 28.12 1.74 16.15
CA THR A 225 28.00 3.12 16.62
C THR A 225 28.33 3.24 18.11
N GLU A 226 29.26 4.15 18.46
CA GLU A 226 29.68 4.47 19.82
C GLU A 226 29.95 3.22 20.70
N GLY A 227 30.67 2.25 20.14
CA GLY A 227 31.05 1.03 20.86
C GLY A 227 29.90 0.05 21.09
N GLY A 228 28.84 0.11 20.30
CA GLY A 228 27.74 -0.86 20.36
C GLY A 228 26.60 -0.45 21.30
N LYS A 229 26.48 0.83 21.61
CA LYS A 229 25.50 1.36 22.58
C LYS A 229 24.04 1.02 22.24
N TRP A 230 23.74 0.75 20.98
CA TRP A 230 22.37 0.47 20.52
C TRP A 230 21.95 -1.00 20.62
N VAL A 231 22.92 -1.91 20.83
CA VAL A 231 22.57 -3.30 21.16
C VAL A 231 22.07 -3.33 22.59
N LYS A 232 20.81 -3.72 22.79
CA LYS A 232 20.23 -3.81 24.14
C LYS A 232 21.01 -4.83 24.96
N SER A 233 21.24 -4.52 26.24
CA SER A 233 21.85 -5.47 27.18
C SER A 233 21.08 -6.79 27.21
N GLY A 234 21.81 -7.88 26.98
CA GLY A 234 21.26 -9.23 26.85
C GLY A 234 20.86 -9.63 25.42
N ASN A 235 21.11 -8.76 24.42
CA ASN A 235 20.90 -9.05 23.00
C ASN A 235 22.20 -9.18 22.20
N GLU A 236 23.36 -9.16 22.86
CA GLU A 236 24.68 -9.20 22.22
C GLU A 236 24.87 -10.46 21.35
N ASP A 237 24.24 -11.56 21.75
CA ASP A 237 24.27 -12.84 21.01
C ASP A 237 23.36 -12.85 19.77
N LEU A 238 22.46 -11.87 19.61
CA LEU A 238 21.65 -11.70 18.39
C LEU A 238 22.44 -11.07 17.24
N VAL A 239 23.56 -10.42 17.53
CA VAL A 239 24.47 -9.91 16.50
C VAL A 239 25.04 -11.09 15.71
N LYS A 240 24.85 -11.07 14.39
CA LYS A 240 25.21 -12.18 13.50
C LYS A 240 26.73 -12.32 13.37
N LYS A 241 27.21 -13.53 13.56
CA LYS A 241 28.66 -13.86 13.45
C LYS A 241 29.09 -14.24 12.04
N GLU A 242 28.13 -14.47 11.16
CA GLU A 242 28.34 -14.82 9.75
C GLU A 242 27.14 -14.36 8.92
N ALA A 243 27.34 -14.13 7.61
CA ALA A 243 26.26 -13.83 6.68
C ALA A 243 25.49 -15.11 6.35
N SER A 244 24.15 -15.02 6.28
CA SER A 244 23.29 -16.15 5.92
C SER A 244 21.91 -15.68 5.46
N GLY A 245 21.02 -16.65 5.18
CA GLY A 245 19.65 -16.41 4.74
C GLY A 245 19.56 -16.09 3.25
N SER A 246 18.33 -15.86 2.78
CA SER A 246 18.04 -15.51 1.40
C SER A 246 16.82 -14.59 1.31
N GLY A 247 16.68 -13.85 0.21
CA GLY A 247 15.57 -12.94 -0.01
C GLY A 247 15.42 -11.92 1.12
N SER A 248 14.19 -11.70 1.61
CA SER A 248 13.94 -10.79 2.73
C SER A 248 14.45 -11.28 4.08
N GLY A 249 14.86 -12.53 4.19
CA GLY A 249 15.49 -13.12 5.37
C GLY A 249 17.02 -13.07 5.38
N ALA A 250 17.65 -12.53 4.33
CA ALA A 250 19.12 -12.40 4.26
C ALA A 250 19.65 -11.39 5.27
N TYR A 251 20.83 -11.67 5.82
CA TYR A 251 21.55 -10.78 6.73
C TYR A 251 23.07 -10.90 6.52
N LYS A 252 23.80 -9.85 6.90
CA LYS A 252 25.26 -9.79 6.87
C LYS A 252 25.83 -10.13 8.25
N GLU A 253 27.09 -10.59 8.28
CA GLU A 253 27.87 -10.62 9.51
C GLU A 253 27.90 -9.23 10.16
N GLY A 254 27.78 -9.14 11.47
CA GLY A 254 27.78 -7.89 12.23
C GLY A 254 26.43 -7.15 12.26
N GLU A 255 25.38 -7.64 11.62
CA GLU A 255 24.03 -7.08 11.75
C GLU A 255 23.29 -7.72 12.94
N LEU A 256 22.38 -6.97 13.58
CA LEU A 256 21.34 -7.51 14.44
C LEU A 256 20.03 -7.48 13.67
N GLN A 257 19.69 -8.63 13.06
CA GLN A 257 18.51 -8.76 12.22
C GLN A 257 17.24 -8.76 13.07
N TRP A 258 16.23 -8.07 12.60
CA TRP A 258 14.93 -7.85 13.25
C TRP A 258 15.01 -6.90 14.46
N THR A 259 13.86 -6.28 14.74
CA THR A 259 13.76 -5.27 15.78
C THR A 259 13.94 -5.85 17.18
N GLN A 260 14.55 -5.06 18.05
CA GLN A 260 14.62 -5.28 19.49
C GLN A 260 13.42 -4.64 20.22
N TYR A 261 12.47 -4.02 19.47
CA TYR A 261 11.32 -3.29 19.97
C TYR A 261 10.03 -3.76 19.27
N PRO A 262 9.66 -5.06 19.41
CA PRO A 262 8.54 -5.63 18.65
C PRO A 262 7.15 -5.09 19.05
N ASP A 263 7.04 -4.43 20.20
CA ASP A 263 5.78 -3.89 20.75
C ASP A 263 5.57 -2.41 20.41
N GLU A 264 6.23 -1.90 19.37
CA GLU A 264 6.10 -0.52 18.94
C GLU A 264 5.66 -0.43 17.48
N CYS A 265 4.68 0.45 17.21
CA CYS A 265 4.30 0.84 15.87
C CYS A 265 4.58 2.32 15.67
N TRP A 266 5.28 2.63 14.59
CA TRP A 266 5.71 3.98 14.24
C TRP A 266 5.16 4.39 12.89
N VAL A 267 4.74 5.66 12.79
CA VAL A 267 4.42 6.33 11.52
C VAL A 267 5.33 7.54 11.40
N ALA A 268 5.95 7.68 10.24
CA ALA A 268 6.69 8.85 9.83
C ALA A 268 5.77 9.77 9.02
N ILE A 269 5.86 11.07 9.30
CA ILE A 269 5.10 12.12 8.62
C ILE A 269 6.11 13.10 8.05
N PHE A 270 5.96 13.43 6.78
CA PHE A 270 6.82 14.38 6.05
C PHE A 270 5.96 15.47 5.45
N ASP A 271 6.51 16.69 5.36
CA ASP A 271 5.74 17.84 4.84
C ASP A 271 5.56 17.81 3.31
N ASP A 272 6.39 17.05 2.60
CA ASP A 272 6.35 16.97 1.14
C ASP A 272 7.02 15.69 0.59
N HIS A 273 7.02 15.55 -0.74
CA HIS A 273 7.60 14.43 -1.47
C HIS A 273 9.14 14.33 -1.36
N THR A 274 9.83 15.37 -0.89
CA THR A 274 11.28 15.32 -0.64
C THR A 274 11.64 14.80 0.75
N LEU A 275 10.64 14.34 1.52
CA LEU A 275 10.77 13.89 2.91
C LEU A 275 11.28 14.96 3.87
N SER A 276 10.94 16.23 3.62
CA SER A 276 11.30 17.33 4.51
C SER A 276 10.56 17.24 5.84
N SER A 277 11.13 17.87 6.88
CA SER A 277 10.48 18.09 8.19
C SER A 277 9.92 16.82 8.82
N LYS A 278 10.72 15.76 8.89
CA LYS A 278 10.34 14.48 9.48
C LYS A 278 9.76 14.62 10.89
N ARG A 279 8.57 14.09 11.11
CA ARG A 279 7.95 13.88 12.42
C ARG A 279 7.64 12.40 12.61
N LEU A 280 7.73 11.94 13.85
CA LEU A 280 7.47 10.55 14.21
C LEU A 280 6.39 10.47 15.27
N ILE A 281 5.43 9.60 15.06
CA ILE A 281 4.42 9.24 16.05
C ILE A 281 4.49 7.76 16.35
N ARG A 282 4.22 7.40 17.61
CA ARG A 282 4.33 6.02 18.12
C ARG A 282 3.09 5.59 18.88
N THR A 283 2.78 4.31 18.77
CA THR A 283 1.82 3.62 19.65
C THR A 283 2.40 2.28 20.11
N ASP A 284 1.97 1.83 21.28
CA ASP A 284 2.23 0.50 21.86
C ASP A 284 0.97 -0.37 21.90
N LYS A 285 -0.10 0.03 21.19
CA LYS A 285 -1.34 -0.74 21.09
C LYS A 285 -1.25 -1.88 20.08
N ILE A 286 -0.38 -1.75 19.10
CA ILE A 286 -0.10 -2.73 18.04
C ILE A 286 1.41 -2.85 17.82
N SER A 287 1.86 -3.99 17.27
CA SER A 287 3.22 -4.19 16.78
C SER A 287 3.45 -3.42 15.48
N TYR A 288 4.65 -3.44 14.93
CA TYR A 288 4.98 -2.72 13.70
C TYR A 288 4.06 -3.09 12.52
N ALA A 289 3.78 -2.12 11.66
CA ALA A 289 2.86 -2.22 10.54
C ALA A 289 3.53 -2.81 9.29
N CYS A 290 3.77 -4.13 9.31
CA CYS A 290 4.41 -4.86 8.22
C CYS A 290 3.70 -6.20 8.00
N GLY A 291 3.32 -6.48 6.76
CA GLY A 291 2.53 -7.67 6.43
C GLY A 291 3.28 -8.99 6.59
N ARG A 292 4.57 -9.03 6.29
CA ARG A 292 5.38 -10.25 6.34
C ARG A 292 6.88 -9.94 6.34
N ASN A 293 7.63 -10.38 7.33
CA ASN A 293 9.08 -10.16 7.43
C ASN A 293 9.45 -8.67 7.20
N LYS A 294 10.41 -8.45 6.30
CA LYS A 294 10.76 -7.14 5.74
C LYS A 294 9.93 -6.79 4.50
N SER A 295 8.85 -7.53 4.22
CA SER A 295 8.07 -7.32 2.99
C SER A 295 7.12 -6.14 3.18
N GLN A 296 7.54 -5.02 2.66
CA GLN A 296 6.82 -3.77 2.65
C GLN A 296 5.82 -3.68 1.48
N TYR A 297 5.76 -4.72 0.63
CA TYR A 297 4.81 -4.82 -0.47
C TYR A 297 3.36 -4.99 0.00
N TYR A 298 3.18 -5.41 1.25
CA TYR A 298 1.87 -5.55 1.85
C TYR A 298 1.61 -4.31 2.69
N GLN A 299 1.08 -3.28 2.05
CA GLN A 299 0.78 -2.01 2.68
C GLN A 299 -0.19 -2.20 3.85
N MET A 300 0.09 -1.52 4.97
CA MET A 300 -0.64 -1.61 6.22
C MET A 300 -1.10 -0.24 6.73
N ILE A 301 -0.94 0.81 5.92
CA ILE A 301 -1.38 2.17 6.20
C ILE A 301 -2.26 2.63 5.05
N TRP A 302 -3.44 3.16 5.36
CA TRP A 302 -4.44 3.52 4.36
C TRP A 302 -5.24 4.74 4.80
N LYS A 303 -5.42 5.69 3.90
CA LYS A 303 -6.34 6.80 4.06
C LYS A 303 -7.74 6.39 3.56
N ASP A 304 -8.78 6.75 4.31
CA ASP A 304 -10.16 6.68 3.83
C ASP A 304 -10.63 8.00 3.17
N GLU A 305 -11.85 8.03 2.68
CA GLU A 305 -12.44 9.19 2.02
C GLU A 305 -12.65 10.39 2.95
N SER A 306 -12.70 10.17 4.26
CA SER A 306 -12.80 11.25 5.27
C SER A 306 -11.45 11.89 5.59
N GLY A 307 -10.35 11.28 5.13
CA GLY A 307 -8.98 11.66 5.47
C GLY A 307 -8.47 11.01 6.76
N ASP A 308 -9.25 10.16 7.42
CA ASP A 308 -8.77 9.34 8.53
C ASP A 308 -7.77 8.30 8.00
N ILE A 309 -6.65 8.09 8.72
CA ILE A 309 -5.62 7.13 8.35
C ILE A 309 -5.69 5.94 9.30
N TYR A 310 -5.85 4.74 8.76
CA TYR A 310 -5.86 3.49 9.49
C TYR A 310 -4.52 2.78 9.35
N VAL A 311 -3.94 2.40 10.49
CA VAL A 311 -2.66 1.69 10.55
C VAL A 311 -2.90 0.32 11.12
N PHE A 312 -2.65 -0.71 10.31
CA PHE A 312 -2.86 -2.11 10.65
C PHE A 312 -1.54 -2.77 11.04
N SER A 313 -1.58 -3.67 12.00
CA SER A 313 -0.49 -4.59 12.27
C SER A 313 -1.00 -6.01 12.35
N PRO A 314 -0.45 -6.92 11.55
CA PRO A 314 -0.74 -8.35 11.67
C PRO A 314 -0.05 -8.99 12.88
N SER A 315 0.73 -8.23 13.64
CA SER A 315 1.61 -8.73 14.72
C SER A 315 2.56 -9.82 14.22
N TYR A 316 3.15 -9.57 13.05
CA TYR A 316 4.04 -10.55 12.40
C TYR A 316 5.23 -10.95 13.29
N ALA A 317 5.63 -10.09 14.22
CA ALA A 317 6.67 -10.39 15.21
C ALA A 317 6.39 -11.64 16.04
N LYS A 318 5.15 -12.12 16.17
CA LYS A 318 4.84 -13.41 16.80
C LYS A 318 5.52 -14.60 16.13
N SER A 319 5.92 -14.45 14.85
CA SER A 319 6.58 -15.50 14.08
C SER A 319 8.12 -15.52 14.23
N MET A 320 8.69 -14.55 14.95
CA MET A 320 10.14 -14.49 15.15
C MET A 320 10.65 -15.69 15.95
N ALA A 321 11.87 -16.16 15.64
CA ALA A 321 12.46 -17.32 16.28
C ALA A 321 12.91 -17.02 17.72
N ASP A 322 13.42 -15.83 17.99
CA ASP A 322 13.92 -15.43 19.31
C ASP A 322 12.80 -14.69 20.08
N ALA A 323 12.55 -15.12 21.31
CA ALA A 323 11.52 -14.57 22.16
C ALA A 323 11.69 -13.06 22.46
N ARG A 324 12.93 -12.55 22.45
CA ARG A 324 13.23 -11.12 22.66
C ARG A 324 12.79 -10.23 21.49
N GLN A 325 12.51 -10.85 20.34
CA GLN A 325 12.05 -10.21 19.12
C GLN A 325 10.56 -10.53 18.81
N GLN A 326 9.91 -11.31 19.67
CA GLN A 326 8.49 -11.61 19.56
C GLN A 326 7.65 -10.54 20.23
N THR A 327 6.46 -10.27 19.65
CA THR A 327 5.42 -9.46 20.29
C THR A 327 4.39 -10.32 20.97
N THR A 328 3.83 -9.82 22.06
CA THR A 328 2.62 -10.37 22.70
C THR A 328 1.36 -9.62 22.29
N LEU A 329 1.51 -8.48 21.60
CA LEU A 329 0.38 -7.67 21.15
C LEU A 329 -0.43 -8.42 20.09
N PRO A 330 -1.76 -8.34 20.11
CA PRO A 330 -2.59 -8.96 19.10
C PRO A 330 -2.52 -8.22 17.78
N ALA A 331 -2.85 -8.90 16.68
CA ALA A 331 -3.10 -8.25 15.41
C ALA A 331 -4.25 -7.24 15.56
N GLY A 332 -4.06 -6.02 15.04
CA GLY A 332 -5.01 -4.95 15.31
C GLY A 332 -4.86 -3.76 14.36
N VAL A 333 -5.70 -2.76 14.60
CA VAL A 333 -5.72 -1.49 13.87
C VAL A 333 -5.88 -0.32 14.83
N VAL A 334 -5.16 0.75 14.53
CA VAL A 334 -5.27 2.07 15.16
C VAL A 334 -5.56 3.13 14.09
N ARG A 335 -5.95 4.33 14.52
CA ARG A 335 -6.33 5.41 13.61
C ARG A 335 -5.54 6.69 13.93
N ILE A 336 -5.28 7.46 12.90
CA ILE A 336 -4.89 8.88 12.96
C ILE A 336 -6.06 9.64 12.36
N LYS A 337 -6.68 10.55 13.13
CA LYS A 337 -7.84 11.32 12.66
C LYS A 337 -7.44 12.35 11.62
N ALA A 338 -8.28 12.57 10.64
CA ALA A 338 -8.16 13.63 9.66
C ALA A 338 -7.79 14.98 10.31
N GLY A 339 -6.83 15.68 9.72
CA GLY A 339 -6.33 16.95 10.24
C GLY A 339 -5.46 16.85 11.50
N THR A 340 -5.07 15.63 11.95
CA THR A 340 -4.18 15.44 13.10
C THR A 340 -2.91 14.70 12.71
N GLU A 341 -1.87 14.83 13.53
CA GLU A 341 -0.60 14.11 13.39
C GLU A 341 -0.29 13.29 14.65
N VAL A 342 -1.34 12.68 15.23
CA VAL A 342 -1.23 11.82 16.42
C VAL A 342 -2.18 10.65 16.29
N PHE A 343 -1.83 9.51 16.89
CA PHE A 343 -2.76 8.40 17.00
C PHE A 343 -3.96 8.79 17.86
N ASP A 344 -5.17 8.44 17.38
CA ASP A 344 -6.41 8.64 18.14
C ASP A 344 -6.38 7.75 19.41
N PRO A 345 -6.36 8.33 20.61
CA PRO A 345 -6.30 7.54 21.84
C PRO A 345 -7.55 6.69 22.05
N ASN A 346 -8.65 7.04 21.41
CA ASN A 346 -9.96 6.39 21.58
C ASN A 346 -10.27 5.34 20.53
N TYR A 347 -9.37 5.13 19.54
CA TYR A 347 -9.57 4.14 18.49
C TYR A 347 -8.49 3.06 18.55
N TYR A 348 -8.91 1.85 18.80
CA TYR A 348 -8.13 0.63 18.70
C TYR A 348 -9.08 -0.56 18.56
N VAL A 349 -8.81 -1.44 17.61
CA VAL A 349 -9.56 -2.68 17.44
C VAL A 349 -8.61 -3.88 17.42
N ASN A 350 -8.90 -4.85 18.26
CA ASN A 350 -8.21 -6.14 18.28
C ASN A 350 -8.80 -7.06 17.19
N ILE A 351 -8.21 -7.04 16.02
CA ILE A 351 -8.63 -7.86 14.86
C ILE A 351 -8.46 -9.34 15.16
N GLU A 352 -7.40 -9.72 15.88
CA GLU A 352 -7.13 -11.12 16.23
C GLU A 352 -8.27 -11.72 17.08
N ALA A 353 -8.82 -10.94 18.01
CA ALA A 353 -9.99 -11.39 18.79
C ALA A 353 -11.24 -11.54 17.92
N LEU A 354 -11.49 -10.62 16.98
CA LEU A 354 -12.60 -10.72 16.04
C LEU A 354 -12.45 -11.92 15.09
N ALA A 355 -11.21 -12.30 14.79
CA ALA A 355 -10.85 -13.40 13.89
C ALA A 355 -10.60 -14.74 14.61
N ASN A 356 -11.05 -14.91 15.87
CA ASN A 356 -10.84 -16.12 16.65
C ASN A 356 -9.36 -16.57 16.75
N GLY A 357 -8.45 -15.62 16.95
CA GLY A 357 -7.01 -15.86 17.08
C GLY A 357 -6.23 -15.84 15.77
N HIS A 358 -6.89 -15.61 14.64
CA HIS A 358 -6.21 -15.49 13.35
C HIS A 358 -5.75 -14.05 13.09
N SER A 359 -4.65 -13.92 12.36
CA SER A 359 -4.14 -12.67 11.87
C SER A 359 -4.36 -12.55 10.35
N PHE A 360 -3.77 -11.55 9.72
CA PHE A 360 -3.92 -11.26 8.30
C PHE A 360 -2.56 -11.01 7.63
N LEU A 361 -2.51 -11.25 6.32
CA LEU A 361 -1.33 -10.98 5.49
C LEU A 361 -1.41 -9.60 4.82
N ARG A 362 -2.59 -9.19 4.36
CA ARG A 362 -2.82 -7.96 3.58
C ARG A 362 -4.12 -7.30 3.98
N THR A 363 -4.15 -6.00 3.77
CA THR A 363 -5.36 -5.17 3.85
C THR A 363 -5.46 -4.30 2.62
N TRP A 364 -6.69 -3.96 2.23
CA TRP A 364 -6.99 -3.02 1.16
C TRP A 364 -8.17 -2.17 1.55
N TYR A 365 -8.06 -0.87 1.37
CA TYR A 365 -9.22 0.02 1.47
C TYR A 365 -10.14 -0.24 0.28
N VAL A 366 -11.43 -0.41 0.54
CA VAL A 366 -12.42 -0.77 -0.50
C VAL A 366 -13.62 0.16 -0.55
N GLY A 367 -13.48 1.36 0.04
CA GLY A 367 -14.46 2.43 0.02
C GLY A 367 -15.29 2.57 1.30
N GLY A 368 -15.74 3.78 1.58
CA GLY A 368 -16.50 4.12 2.77
C GLY A 368 -15.70 3.85 4.06
N ASN A 369 -16.26 3.03 4.92
CA ASN A 369 -15.62 2.58 6.17
C ASN A 369 -15.15 1.12 6.11
N LYS A 370 -14.85 0.58 4.91
CA LYS A 370 -14.61 -0.85 4.69
C LYS A 370 -13.19 -1.15 4.24
N PHE A 371 -12.67 -2.26 4.76
CA PHE A 371 -11.40 -2.85 4.34
C PHE A 371 -11.58 -4.31 3.97
N LEU A 372 -11.04 -4.73 2.84
CA LEU A 372 -10.88 -6.14 2.53
C LEU A 372 -9.58 -6.63 3.18
N MET A 373 -9.63 -7.78 3.83
CA MET A 373 -8.50 -8.38 4.53
C MET A 373 -8.25 -9.79 4.02
N LEU A 374 -6.99 -10.11 3.71
CA LEU A 374 -6.55 -11.46 3.40
C LEU A 374 -6.03 -12.10 4.68
N MET A 375 -6.80 -13.05 5.22
CA MET A 375 -6.58 -13.66 6.53
C MET A 375 -5.69 -14.89 6.43
N TYR A 376 -4.81 -15.05 7.41
CA TYR A 376 -4.05 -16.31 7.58
C TYR A 376 -4.98 -17.46 7.97
N ASP A 377 -4.66 -18.65 7.49
CA ASP A 377 -5.46 -19.86 7.73
C ASP A 377 -5.26 -20.43 9.12
N ILE A 378 -4.12 -20.11 9.75
CA ILE A 378 -3.76 -20.53 11.11
C ILE A 378 -3.23 -19.32 11.89
N PRO A 379 -3.28 -19.33 13.23
CA PRO A 379 -2.66 -18.33 14.08
C PRO A 379 -1.15 -18.21 13.81
N LEU A 380 -0.62 -16.99 13.92
CA LEU A 380 0.81 -16.75 13.80
C LEU A 380 1.57 -17.38 14.97
N ALA A 381 2.63 -18.12 14.65
CA ALA A 381 3.53 -18.74 15.63
C ALA A 381 4.93 -18.93 15.02
N PRO A 382 5.98 -19.04 15.85
CA PRO A 382 7.33 -19.32 15.36
C PRO A 382 7.39 -20.60 14.53
N SER A 383 8.22 -20.58 13.48
CA SER A 383 8.51 -21.74 12.62
C SER A 383 7.30 -22.40 11.94
N THR A 384 6.20 -21.69 11.80
CA THR A 384 4.99 -22.18 11.12
C THR A 384 4.99 -21.76 9.65
N THR A 385 4.65 -22.68 8.75
CA THR A 385 4.34 -22.33 7.36
C THR A 385 2.97 -21.67 7.34
N MET A 386 2.93 -20.41 6.99
CA MET A 386 1.71 -19.59 6.99
C MET A 386 1.18 -19.43 5.57
N THR A 387 -0.07 -19.83 5.38
CA THR A 387 -0.85 -19.58 4.17
C THR A 387 -1.98 -18.61 4.49
N ALA A 388 -2.41 -17.85 3.50
CA ALA A 388 -3.52 -16.92 3.60
C ALA A 388 -4.43 -17.12 2.40
N SER A 389 -5.60 -17.71 2.62
CA SER A 389 -6.53 -18.11 1.57
C SER A 389 -7.97 -17.66 1.84
N ARG A 390 -8.22 -16.96 2.95
CA ARG A 390 -9.56 -16.49 3.34
C ARG A 390 -9.64 -14.99 3.28
N LEU A 391 -10.78 -14.48 2.82
CA LEU A 391 -11.06 -13.05 2.80
C LEU A 391 -12.09 -12.69 3.88
N ALA A 392 -11.97 -11.48 4.42
CA ALA A 392 -12.92 -10.89 5.33
C ALA A 392 -13.11 -9.40 5.04
N ILE A 393 -14.29 -8.85 5.33
CA ILE A 393 -14.56 -7.41 5.34
C ILE A 393 -14.49 -6.91 6.78
N PHE A 394 -13.62 -5.95 7.01
CA PHE A 394 -13.54 -5.21 8.26
C PHE A 394 -14.24 -3.86 8.10
N ASP A 395 -15.14 -3.55 9.02
CA ASP A 395 -15.86 -2.28 9.10
C ASP A 395 -15.28 -1.44 10.24
N THR A 396 -14.74 -0.29 9.92
CA THR A 396 -14.06 0.59 10.89
C THR A 396 -15.01 1.34 11.82
N GLU A 397 -16.25 1.54 11.41
CA GLU A 397 -17.27 2.24 12.21
C GLU A 397 -17.93 1.30 13.21
N SER A 398 -18.47 0.17 12.74
CA SER A 398 -19.07 -0.84 13.61
C SER A 398 -18.04 -1.71 14.34
N THR A 399 -16.76 -1.63 13.94
CA THR A 399 -15.65 -2.44 14.45
C THR A 399 -15.91 -3.95 14.36
N THR A 400 -16.51 -4.39 13.26
CA THR A 400 -16.85 -5.79 13.00
C THR A 400 -16.00 -6.37 11.87
N LEU A 401 -15.73 -7.68 11.97
CA LEU A 401 -15.04 -8.45 10.94
C LEU A 401 -15.97 -9.56 10.45
N THR A 402 -16.32 -9.53 9.16
CA THR A 402 -17.23 -10.50 8.55
C THR A 402 -16.48 -11.31 7.50
N SER A 403 -16.48 -12.64 7.66
CA SER A 403 -15.86 -13.55 6.69
C SER A 403 -16.58 -13.48 5.34
N VAL A 404 -15.83 -13.41 4.25
CA VAL A 404 -16.39 -13.48 2.89
C VAL A 404 -16.86 -14.89 2.59
N THR A 405 -18.11 -14.99 2.11
CA THR A 405 -18.74 -16.24 1.65
C THR A 405 -18.91 -16.23 0.14
N GLY A 406 -19.20 -17.38 -0.48
CA GLY A 406 -19.41 -17.47 -1.92
C GLY A 406 -18.16 -17.55 -2.79
N LEU A 407 -16.96 -17.58 -2.18
CA LEU A 407 -15.71 -17.90 -2.88
C LEU A 407 -15.62 -19.40 -3.16
N PRO A 408 -14.75 -19.82 -4.13
CA PRO A 408 -14.39 -21.22 -4.30
C PRO A 408 -13.82 -21.85 -3.02
N ALA A 409 -13.80 -23.18 -2.95
CA ALA A 409 -13.17 -23.88 -1.85
C ALA A 409 -11.68 -23.47 -1.74
N ALA A 410 -11.22 -23.20 -0.52
CA ALA A 410 -9.89 -22.62 -0.27
C ALA A 410 -8.74 -23.43 -0.92
N GLU A 411 -8.85 -24.75 -0.94
CA GLU A 411 -7.89 -25.67 -1.53
C GLU A 411 -7.81 -25.59 -3.06
N THR A 412 -8.79 -24.96 -3.70
CA THR A 412 -8.81 -24.72 -5.15
C THR A 412 -8.24 -23.36 -5.54
N ILE A 413 -8.07 -22.46 -4.56
CA ILE A 413 -7.53 -21.12 -4.77
C ILE A 413 -6.01 -21.18 -4.70
N SER A 414 -5.32 -20.81 -5.79
CA SER A 414 -3.87 -20.70 -5.82
C SER A 414 -3.36 -19.28 -5.51
N GLY A 415 -4.23 -18.28 -5.54
CA GLY A 415 -3.89 -16.90 -5.16
C GLY A 415 -4.97 -15.89 -5.47
N PHE A 416 -4.76 -14.68 -4.94
CA PHE A 416 -5.58 -13.51 -5.20
C PHE A 416 -4.79 -12.47 -5.99
N GLY A 417 -5.48 -11.58 -6.70
CA GLY A 417 -4.89 -10.42 -7.34
C GLY A 417 -4.19 -9.50 -6.35
N ASN A 418 -3.22 -8.72 -6.84
CA ASN A 418 -2.46 -7.82 -5.98
C ASN A 418 -3.32 -6.72 -5.36
N ASP A 419 -4.16 -6.08 -6.19
CA ASP A 419 -5.02 -4.99 -5.76
C ASP A 419 -6.44 -5.23 -6.26
N PRO A 420 -7.45 -5.14 -5.39
CA PRO A 420 -8.84 -5.17 -5.79
C PRO A 420 -9.25 -3.83 -6.42
N TYR A 421 -10.28 -3.85 -7.25
CA TYR A 421 -10.97 -2.67 -7.73
C TYR A 421 -12.31 -2.52 -7.01
N SER A 422 -12.68 -1.31 -6.60
CA SER A 422 -13.92 -1.09 -5.87
C SER A 422 -14.77 0.00 -6.53
N GLU A 423 -16.05 -0.27 -6.66
CA GLU A 423 -17.04 0.72 -7.08
C GLU A 423 -18.45 0.33 -6.60
N ASN A 424 -19.29 1.31 -6.34
CA ASN A 424 -20.71 1.12 -6.02
C ASN A 424 -20.98 0.09 -4.90
N GLY A 425 -20.15 0.10 -3.84
CA GLY A 425 -20.29 -0.80 -2.69
C GLY A 425 -19.90 -2.25 -2.98
N LYS A 426 -19.23 -2.52 -4.09
CA LYS A 426 -18.64 -3.81 -4.44
C LYS A 426 -17.13 -3.71 -4.53
N CYS A 427 -16.47 -4.76 -4.09
CA CYS A 427 -15.03 -4.97 -4.25
C CYS A 427 -14.82 -6.13 -5.24
N TYR A 428 -14.11 -5.87 -6.32
CA TYR A 428 -13.78 -6.83 -7.37
C TYR A 428 -12.36 -7.34 -7.19
N ILE A 429 -12.21 -8.60 -6.86
CA ILE A 429 -10.90 -9.22 -6.68
C ILE A 429 -10.69 -10.38 -7.66
N ALA A 430 -9.51 -10.45 -8.25
CA ALA A 430 -9.13 -11.58 -9.06
C ALA A 430 -8.84 -12.80 -8.18
N VAL A 431 -9.42 -13.95 -8.52
CA VAL A 431 -9.17 -15.25 -7.89
C VAL A 431 -8.55 -16.18 -8.91
N THR A 432 -7.32 -16.61 -8.66
CA THR A 432 -6.62 -17.60 -9.48
C THR A 432 -6.89 -19.00 -8.95
N LEU A 433 -7.31 -19.89 -9.84
CA LEU A 433 -7.68 -21.27 -9.50
C LEU A 433 -6.61 -22.25 -9.96
N THR A 434 -6.48 -23.38 -9.28
CA THR A 434 -5.46 -24.38 -9.57
C THR A 434 -5.67 -25.08 -10.92
N ASN A 435 -6.95 -25.35 -11.26
CA ASN A 435 -7.31 -26.17 -12.43
C ASN A 435 -8.37 -25.52 -13.32
N ASP A 436 -8.55 -24.21 -13.23
CA ASP A 436 -9.53 -23.47 -14.04
C ASP A 436 -8.97 -22.08 -14.39
N TYR A 437 -9.59 -21.40 -15.32
CA TYR A 437 -9.27 -20.02 -15.60
C TYR A 437 -9.54 -19.12 -14.40
N PRO A 438 -8.72 -18.10 -14.16
CA PRO A 438 -8.98 -17.11 -13.15
C PRO A 438 -10.29 -16.36 -13.44
N ALA A 439 -10.96 -15.95 -12.39
CA ALA A 439 -12.16 -15.15 -12.48
C ALA A 439 -12.11 -13.96 -11.52
N ILE A 440 -12.85 -12.92 -11.86
CA ILE A 440 -13.12 -11.81 -10.96
C ILE A 440 -14.31 -12.19 -10.10
N TYR A 441 -14.18 -11.99 -8.79
CA TYR A 441 -15.29 -12.14 -7.83
C TYR A 441 -15.71 -10.78 -7.33
N ALA A 442 -17.00 -10.48 -7.46
CA ALA A 442 -17.62 -9.29 -6.91
C ALA A 442 -18.06 -9.56 -5.48
N ILE A 443 -17.43 -8.91 -4.51
CA ILE A 443 -17.77 -8.99 -3.09
C ILE A 443 -18.63 -7.77 -2.75
N ASP A 444 -19.86 -7.98 -2.31
CA ASP A 444 -20.68 -6.91 -1.71
C ASP A 444 -20.05 -6.55 -0.34
N THR A 445 -19.62 -5.30 -0.19
CA THR A 445 -18.85 -4.87 0.99
C THR A 445 -19.72 -4.75 2.25
N ASN A 446 -21.04 -4.70 2.11
CA ASN A 446 -21.95 -4.64 3.26
C ASN A 446 -22.35 -6.02 3.78
N THR A 447 -22.51 -6.99 2.88
CA THR A 447 -22.94 -8.36 3.23
C THR A 447 -21.79 -9.36 3.28
N ALA A 448 -20.61 -9.02 2.78
CA ALA A 448 -19.45 -9.88 2.60
C ALA A 448 -19.77 -11.15 1.76
N VAL A 449 -20.68 -11.03 0.80
CA VAL A 449 -21.05 -12.12 -0.12
C VAL A 449 -20.33 -11.92 -1.45
N ALA A 450 -19.54 -12.90 -1.87
CA ALA A 450 -18.87 -12.94 -3.16
C ALA A 450 -19.74 -13.65 -4.19
N THR A 451 -19.77 -13.10 -5.40
CA THR A 451 -20.40 -13.71 -6.57
C THR A 451 -19.35 -13.83 -7.67
N LYS A 452 -19.27 -14.99 -8.32
CA LYS A 452 -18.41 -15.17 -9.49
C LYS A 452 -18.88 -14.25 -10.61
N GLY A 453 -17.96 -13.45 -11.11
CA GLY A 453 -18.18 -12.55 -12.23
C GLY A 453 -17.45 -13.01 -13.49
N LEU A 454 -16.70 -12.08 -14.11
CA LEU A 454 -15.99 -12.26 -15.37
C LEU A 454 -14.92 -13.34 -15.25
N THR A 455 -14.94 -14.31 -16.15
CA THR A 455 -13.85 -15.28 -16.34
C THR A 455 -12.88 -14.75 -17.38
N VAL A 456 -11.58 -14.94 -17.15
CA VAL A 456 -10.53 -14.49 -18.07
C VAL A 456 -9.73 -15.69 -18.57
N GLU A 457 -9.67 -15.91 -19.88
CA GLU A 457 -8.87 -16.96 -20.50
C GLU A 457 -7.39 -16.58 -20.47
N ALA A 458 -6.81 -16.68 -19.28
CA ALA A 458 -5.41 -16.40 -18.94
C ALA A 458 -4.98 -17.36 -17.83
N THR A 459 -3.74 -17.24 -17.33
CA THR A 459 -3.31 -17.94 -16.12
C THR A 459 -3.42 -17.06 -14.86
N GLN A 460 -3.36 -15.73 -15.03
CA GLN A 460 -3.48 -14.78 -13.92
C GLN A 460 -4.09 -13.45 -14.39
N ILE A 461 -4.81 -12.79 -13.49
CA ILE A 461 -5.23 -11.38 -13.58
C ILE A 461 -4.41 -10.61 -12.58
N LYS A 462 -3.60 -9.66 -13.07
CA LYS A 462 -2.60 -8.91 -12.28
C LYS A 462 -3.08 -7.54 -11.82
N GLY A 463 -4.05 -6.95 -12.52
CA GLY A 463 -4.59 -5.62 -12.21
C GLY A 463 -5.97 -5.46 -12.80
N ILE A 464 -6.79 -4.64 -12.15
CA ILE A 464 -8.17 -4.30 -12.53
C ILE A 464 -8.35 -2.80 -12.27
N GLY A 465 -8.96 -2.09 -13.22
CA GLY A 465 -9.30 -0.69 -13.04
C GLY A 465 -10.05 -0.12 -14.24
N ARG A 466 -10.22 1.18 -14.28
CA ARG A 466 -10.80 1.92 -15.42
C ARG A 466 -9.88 3.03 -15.88
N LEU A 467 -9.98 3.38 -17.15
CA LEU A 467 -9.35 4.55 -17.73
C LEU A 467 -10.39 5.37 -18.50
N ASN A 468 -10.24 6.69 -18.47
CA ASN A 468 -10.95 7.58 -19.36
C ASN A 468 -10.26 7.62 -20.72
N PRO A 469 -11.00 7.63 -21.83
CA PRO A 469 -10.43 7.91 -23.12
C PRO A 469 -9.77 9.29 -23.14
N ILE A 470 -8.54 9.34 -23.65
CA ILE A 470 -7.85 10.61 -23.92
C ILE A 470 -8.04 10.96 -25.39
N ASN A 471 -8.29 12.26 -25.67
CA ASN A 471 -8.43 12.80 -27.03
C ASN A 471 -7.05 13.10 -27.65
#